data_e2f2d73abdb0deda599ed18e838332dd
#
_entry.id   e2f2d73abdb0deda599ed18e838332dd
#
_cell.length_a   1.000
_cell.length_b   1.000
_cell.length_c   1.000
_cell.angle_alpha   90.00
_cell.angle_beta   90.00
_cell.angle_gamma   90.00
#
_symmetry.space_group_name_H-M   'P 1'
#
loop_
_entity.id
_entity.type
_entity.pdbx_description
1 polymer ?
#
loop_
_entity_poly.entity_id
_entity_poly.type
_entity_poly.pdbx_seq_one_letter_code
_entity_poly.pdbx_strand_id
1 'polypeptide(L)'
;MEGIKCCAIKDIKETLRTGKLVLFFALAFGIAVMIMFFSVFFENIPDSVTAELPGFDIESLEDLMSTLYPKMIKESLGVFSYYIGVFFSLIIIIITHSILPKENTDGKWILPIQQGYSIKDFIISKCIIYGTFAGFAVFCSYIFYYAAASTFMEHNMTFGNAFINALIHGLNIFFIICYTMLMSVLLPSPVLASISMIATVLFAPDLLKYFTIGEYMPTFMLSFVYDSRNDYGMLIGPLVLNIFLLAILYFATMVKIEKTKKTSNK
;
A
#
# COMPACT_ATOMS: atom_id res chain seq x y z
N MET A 1 11.45 -10.75 -23.71
CA MET A 1 10.80 -9.43 -23.47
C MET A 1 9.42 -9.32 -24.12
N GLU A 2 9.19 -9.92 -25.29
CA GLU A 2 7.86 -9.88 -25.96
C GLU A 2 6.75 -10.53 -25.14
N GLY A 3 7.05 -11.63 -24.44
CA GLY A 3 6.06 -12.32 -23.58
C GLY A 3 5.52 -11.45 -22.46
N ILE A 4 6.38 -10.74 -21.71
CA ILE A 4 5.96 -9.82 -20.64
C ILE A 4 5.10 -8.70 -21.20
N LYS A 5 5.47 -8.12 -22.36
CA LYS A 5 4.71 -7.03 -22.99
C LYS A 5 3.30 -7.48 -23.40
N CYS A 6 3.18 -8.69 -23.99
CA CYS A 6 1.89 -9.22 -24.38
C CYS A 6 0.99 -9.50 -23.17
N CYS A 7 1.53 -10.14 -22.13
CA CYS A 7 0.83 -10.37 -20.86
C CYS A 7 0.41 -9.04 -20.20
N ALA A 8 1.30 -8.04 -20.19
CA ALA A 8 1.01 -6.72 -19.61
C ALA A 8 -0.16 -6.01 -20.33
N ILE A 9 -0.20 -6.02 -21.68
CA ILE A 9 -1.29 -5.42 -22.43
C ILE A 9 -2.63 -6.12 -22.12
N LYS A 10 -2.62 -7.45 -22.00
CA LYS A 10 -3.80 -8.22 -21.58
C LYS A 10 -4.26 -7.82 -20.19
N ASP A 11 -3.32 -7.75 -19.23
CA ASP A 11 -3.61 -7.44 -17.84
C ASP A 11 -4.12 -5.99 -17.66
N ILE A 12 -3.59 -5.05 -18.42
CA ILE A 12 -4.11 -3.67 -18.47
C ILE A 12 -5.55 -3.67 -18.94
N LYS A 13 -5.85 -4.32 -20.08
CA LYS A 13 -7.22 -4.40 -20.61
C LYS A 13 -8.17 -5.08 -19.63
N GLU A 14 -7.74 -6.15 -18.96
CA GLU A 14 -8.53 -6.85 -17.97
C GLU A 14 -8.81 -5.95 -16.76
N THR A 15 -7.78 -5.26 -16.22
CA THR A 15 -7.91 -4.37 -15.08
C THR A 15 -8.85 -3.20 -15.35
N LEU A 16 -8.78 -2.63 -16.56
CA LEU A 16 -9.70 -1.59 -17.00
C LEU A 16 -11.14 -2.11 -17.12
N ARG A 17 -11.33 -3.25 -17.81
CA ARG A 17 -12.66 -3.84 -18.04
C ARG A 17 -13.35 -4.33 -16.77
N THR A 18 -12.58 -4.82 -15.80
CA THR A 18 -13.12 -5.33 -14.53
C THR A 18 -13.34 -4.24 -13.49
N GLY A 19 -13.03 -2.98 -13.80
CA GLY A 19 -13.19 -1.85 -12.87
C GLY A 19 -12.19 -1.84 -11.71
N LYS A 20 -11.19 -2.73 -11.68
CA LYS A 20 -10.20 -2.79 -10.58
C LYS A 20 -9.38 -1.51 -10.48
N LEU A 21 -9.05 -0.89 -11.62
CA LEU A 21 -8.39 0.40 -11.63
C LEU A 21 -9.23 1.47 -10.92
N VAL A 22 -10.51 1.54 -11.28
CA VAL A 22 -11.45 2.49 -10.64
C VAL A 22 -11.55 2.23 -9.15
N LEU A 23 -11.57 0.95 -8.75
CA LEU A 23 -11.59 0.57 -7.33
C LEU A 23 -10.34 1.07 -6.57
N PHE A 24 -9.14 0.95 -7.15
CA PHE A 24 -7.92 1.45 -6.50
C PHE A 24 -7.95 2.96 -6.30
N PHE A 25 -8.38 3.69 -7.34
CA PHE A 25 -8.54 5.14 -7.23
C PHE A 25 -9.64 5.52 -6.24
N ALA A 26 -10.81 4.90 -6.32
CA ALA A 26 -11.93 5.18 -5.42
C ALA A 26 -11.54 4.94 -3.94
N LEU A 27 -10.81 3.87 -3.65
CA LEU A 27 -10.32 3.59 -2.29
C LEU A 27 -9.28 4.63 -1.83
N ALA A 28 -8.28 4.94 -2.66
CA ALA A 28 -7.23 5.89 -2.30
C ALA A 28 -7.79 7.31 -2.09
N PHE A 29 -8.61 7.79 -3.03
CA PHE A 29 -9.26 9.09 -2.92
C PHE A 29 -10.34 9.11 -1.84
N GLY A 30 -11.06 8.01 -1.62
CA GLY A 30 -12.03 7.88 -0.53
C GLY A 30 -11.39 8.08 0.84
N ILE A 31 -10.22 7.50 1.08
CA ILE A 31 -9.45 7.74 2.31
C ILE A 31 -9.05 9.21 2.41
N ALA A 32 -8.55 9.82 1.33
CA ALA A 32 -8.16 11.23 1.31
C ALA A 32 -9.33 12.17 1.66
N VAL A 33 -10.48 11.96 1.01
CA VAL A 33 -11.69 12.76 1.26
C VAL A 33 -12.22 12.56 2.67
N MET A 34 -12.21 11.30 3.16
CA MET A 34 -12.66 10.98 4.50
C MET A 34 -11.81 11.70 5.56
N ILE A 35 -10.50 11.62 5.46
CA ILE A 35 -9.60 12.26 6.43
C ILE A 35 -9.71 13.77 6.34
N MET A 36 -9.79 14.34 5.14
CA MET A 36 -10.01 15.76 4.94
C MET A 36 -11.33 16.24 5.56
N PHE A 37 -12.41 15.50 5.32
CA PHE A 37 -13.71 15.82 5.91
C PHE A 37 -13.65 15.84 7.45
N PHE A 38 -13.04 14.82 8.05
CA PHE A 38 -12.87 14.78 9.50
C PHE A 38 -11.99 15.93 9.99
N SER A 39 -10.88 16.23 9.33
CA SER A 39 -10.00 17.33 9.75
C SER A 39 -10.72 18.68 9.72
N VAL A 40 -11.42 18.99 8.62
CA VAL A 40 -12.18 20.25 8.48
C VAL A 40 -13.42 20.30 9.39
N PHE A 41 -14.11 19.15 9.56
CA PHE A 41 -15.28 19.06 10.42
C PHE A 41 -14.91 19.34 11.88
N PHE A 42 -13.88 18.72 12.38
CA PHE A 42 -13.42 18.92 13.76
C PHE A 42 -12.89 20.35 14.00
N GLU A 43 -12.29 20.99 13.00
CA GLU A 43 -11.84 22.38 13.10
C GLU A 43 -13.01 23.37 13.28
N ASN A 44 -14.19 23.03 12.77
CA ASN A 44 -15.35 23.91 12.74
C ASN A 44 -16.44 23.54 13.76
N ILE A 45 -16.17 22.59 14.69
CA ILE A 45 -17.13 22.31 15.77
C ILE A 45 -17.12 23.52 16.75
N PRO A 46 -18.25 24.25 16.90
CA PRO A 46 -18.31 25.31 17.87
C PRO A 46 -18.15 24.76 19.29
N ASP A 47 -17.42 25.47 20.15
CA ASP A 47 -17.23 25.13 21.57
C ASP A 47 -18.58 24.93 22.30
N SER A 48 -19.66 25.54 21.78
CA SER A 48 -21.04 25.39 22.32
C SER A 48 -21.61 23.97 22.11
N VAL A 49 -21.17 23.20 21.10
CA VAL A 49 -21.68 21.84 20.83
C VAL A 49 -21.05 20.82 21.76
N THR A 50 -19.82 21.05 22.17
CA THR A 50 -19.12 20.19 23.15
C THR A 50 -19.74 20.30 24.54
N ALA A 51 -20.35 21.43 24.85
CA ALA A 51 -20.96 21.70 26.17
C ALA A 51 -22.36 21.06 26.38
N GLU A 52 -23.06 20.60 25.33
CA GLU A 52 -24.47 20.17 25.41
C GLU A 52 -24.73 18.67 25.27
N LEU A 53 -23.67 17.79 25.19
CA LEU A 53 -23.89 16.35 25.14
C LEU A 53 -24.06 15.73 26.51
N PRO A 54 -25.33 15.47 26.95
CA PRO A 54 -25.61 14.93 28.28
C PRO A 54 -25.13 13.48 28.37
N GLY A 55 -24.23 13.24 29.32
CA GLY A 55 -23.73 11.88 29.63
C GLY A 55 -22.32 11.56 29.18
N PHE A 56 -21.63 12.47 28.49
CA PHE A 56 -20.20 12.38 28.27
C PHE A 56 -19.45 13.27 29.28
N ASP A 57 -18.39 12.70 29.86
CA ASP A 57 -17.48 13.44 30.73
C ASP A 57 -16.73 14.45 29.87
N ILE A 58 -17.16 15.71 29.90
CA ILE A 58 -16.67 16.78 29.02
C ILE A 58 -15.18 16.99 29.21
N GLU A 59 -14.68 16.87 30.45
CA GLU A 59 -13.22 16.97 30.75
C GLU A 59 -12.39 15.90 30.06
N SER A 60 -12.89 14.66 30.00
CA SER A 60 -12.19 13.56 29.32
C SER A 60 -12.23 13.70 27.79
N LEU A 61 -13.28 14.29 27.25
CA LEU A 61 -13.42 14.54 25.81
C LEU A 61 -12.61 15.77 25.38
N GLU A 62 -12.58 16.84 26.18
CA GLU A 62 -11.72 18.00 25.97
C GLU A 62 -10.25 17.63 26.06
N ASP A 63 -9.86 16.78 27.01
CA ASP A 63 -8.48 16.32 27.16
C ASP A 63 -8.09 15.40 25.99
N LEU A 64 -8.97 14.52 25.55
CA LEU A 64 -8.78 13.68 24.36
C LEU A 64 -8.75 14.52 23.08
N MET A 65 -9.66 15.48 22.96
CA MET A 65 -9.73 16.39 21.82
C MET A 65 -8.55 17.35 21.81
N SER A 66 -8.17 17.95 22.94
CA SER A 66 -7.00 18.82 23.03
C SER A 66 -5.69 18.10 22.75
N THR A 67 -5.62 16.80 23.03
CA THR A 67 -4.46 15.95 22.74
C THR A 67 -4.42 15.47 21.30
N LEU A 68 -5.58 15.14 20.71
CA LEU A 68 -5.69 14.67 19.33
C LEU A 68 -5.79 15.82 18.31
N TYR A 69 -6.47 16.90 18.65
CA TYR A 69 -6.84 17.99 17.77
C TYR A 69 -5.67 18.87 17.29
N PRO A 70 -4.75 19.35 18.15
CA PRO A 70 -3.58 20.09 17.68
C PRO A 70 -2.64 19.24 16.83
N LYS A 71 -2.60 17.92 17.10
CA LYS A 71 -1.83 16.97 16.33
C LYS A 71 -2.44 16.70 14.95
N MET A 72 -3.79 16.58 14.88
CA MET A 72 -4.49 16.32 13.62
C MET A 72 -4.40 17.51 12.66
N ILE A 73 -4.49 18.75 13.14
CA ILE A 73 -4.46 19.95 12.28
C ILE A 73 -3.03 20.30 11.85
N LYS A 74 -2.10 20.39 12.78
CA LYS A 74 -0.69 20.72 12.47
C LYS A 74 0.04 19.61 11.73
N GLU A 75 -0.39 18.37 11.95
CA GLU A 75 0.21 17.17 11.35
C GLU A 75 -0.77 16.45 10.42
N SER A 76 -1.77 17.14 9.85
CA SER A 76 -2.82 16.53 9.00
C SER A 76 -2.25 15.68 7.87
N LEU A 77 -1.14 16.12 7.27
CA LEU A 77 -0.41 15.36 6.26
C LEU A 77 0.27 14.11 6.83
N GLY A 78 0.77 14.16 8.07
CA GLY A 78 1.31 12.99 8.77
C GLY A 78 0.22 11.98 9.10
N VAL A 79 -0.93 12.45 9.58
CA VAL A 79 -2.11 11.62 9.85
C VAL A 79 -2.59 10.96 8.55
N PHE A 80 -2.72 11.70 7.47
CA PHE A 80 -3.07 11.14 6.16
C PHE A 80 -2.06 10.11 5.69
N SER A 81 -0.77 10.41 5.82
CA SER A 81 0.32 9.49 5.48
C SER A 81 0.19 8.16 6.23
N TYR A 82 -0.09 8.21 7.53
CA TYR A 82 -0.30 7.02 8.34
C TYR A 82 -1.51 6.21 7.86
N TYR A 83 -2.66 6.84 7.69
CA TYR A 83 -3.87 6.16 7.27
C TYR A 83 -3.77 5.56 5.86
N ILE A 84 -3.21 6.31 4.90
CA ILE A 84 -3.02 5.77 3.55
C ILE A 84 -1.98 4.63 3.55
N GLY A 85 -0.93 4.74 4.35
CA GLY A 85 0.10 3.72 4.48
C GLY A 85 -0.42 2.43 5.11
N VAL A 86 -1.24 2.51 6.15
CA VAL A 86 -1.74 1.34 6.88
C VAL A 86 -3.05 0.85 6.29
N PHE A 87 -4.12 1.65 6.30
CA PHE A 87 -5.46 1.17 5.90
C PHE A 87 -5.54 0.80 4.42
N PHE A 88 -4.96 1.61 3.53
CA PHE A 88 -4.93 1.24 2.12
C PHE A 88 -4.14 -0.04 1.90
N SER A 89 -3.01 -0.22 2.62
CA SER A 89 -2.22 -1.45 2.56
C SER A 89 -3.02 -2.69 2.98
N LEU A 90 -3.79 -2.61 4.07
CA LEU A 90 -4.63 -3.71 4.53
C LEU A 90 -5.69 -4.08 3.50
N ILE A 91 -6.39 -3.09 2.96
CA ILE A 91 -7.43 -3.32 1.96
C ILE A 91 -6.83 -3.92 0.68
N ILE A 92 -5.70 -3.40 0.21
CA ILE A 92 -5.08 -3.86 -1.03
C ILE A 92 -4.53 -5.29 -0.89
N ILE A 93 -4.01 -5.69 0.28
CA ILE A 93 -3.61 -7.06 0.58
C ILE A 93 -4.80 -7.99 0.44
N ILE A 94 -5.96 -7.62 1.03
CA ILE A 94 -7.19 -8.42 0.95
C ILE A 94 -7.70 -8.54 -0.49
N ILE A 95 -7.56 -7.51 -1.31
CA ILE A 95 -8.00 -7.54 -2.71
C ILE A 95 -7.07 -8.37 -3.58
N THR A 96 -5.76 -8.32 -3.33
CA THR A 96 -4.76 -8.86 -4.26
C THR A 96 -4.28 -10.27 -3.94
N HIS A 97 -4.43 -10.75 -2.67
CA HIS A 97 -3.91 -12.06 -2.25
C HIS A 97 -4.41 -13.26 -3.06
N SER A 98 -5.61 -13.19 -3.57
CA SER A 98 -6.25 -14.32 -4.30
C SER A 98 -6.10 -14.25 -5.82
N ILE A 99 -5.53 -13.17 -6.37
CA ILE A 99 -5.51 -12.95 -7.84
C ILE A 99 -4.75 -14.06 -8.56
N LEU A 100 -3.49 -14.31 -8.20
CA LEU A 100 -2.67 -15.33 -8.87
C LEU A 100 -3.18 -16.77 -8.62
N PRO A 101 -3.49 -17.18 -7.37
CA PRO A 101 -4.04 -18.51 -7.12
C PRO A 101 -5.37 -18.76 -7.82
N LYS A 102 -6.29 -17.80 -7.80
CA LYS A 102 -7.59 -17.93 -8.46
C LYS A 102 -7.45 -18.08 -9.99
N GLU A 103 -6.56 -17.34 -10.62
CA GLU A 103 -6.33 -17.47 -12.05
C GLU A 103 -5.70 -18.81 -12.43
N ASN A 104 -4.90 -19.39 -11.56
CA ASN A 104 -4.37 -20.74 -11.74
C ASN A 104 -5.50 -21.77 -11.64
N THR A 105 -6.37 -21.69 -10.62
CA THR A 105 -7.51 -22.61 -10.46
C THR A 105 -8.55 -22.46 -11.58
N ASP A 106 -8.77 -21.24 -12.07
CA ASP A 106 -9.69 -20.95 -13.18
C ASP A 106 -9.11 -21.39 -14.56
N GLY A 107 -7.90 -21.96 -14.59
CA GLY A 107 -7.24 -22.41 -15.82
C GLY A 107 -6.78 -21.27 -16.74
N LYS A 108 -6.79 -20.02 -16.30
CA LYS A 108 -6.42 -18.87 -17.13
C LYS A 108 -4.93 -18.86 -17.53
N TRP A 109 -4.10 -19.68 -16.89
CA TRP A 109 -2.70 -19.86 -17.26
C TRP A 109 -2.50 -20.84 -18.42
N ILE A 110 -3.48 -21.71 -18.70
CA ILE A 110 -3.36 -22.75 -19.73
C ILE A 110 -3.19 -22.13 -21.12
N LEU A 111 -4.06 -21.18 -21.46
CA LEU A 111 -4.07 -20.56 -22.78
C LEU A 111 -2.76 -19.81 -23.13
N PRO A 112 -2.24 -18.94 -22.26
CA PRO A 112 -0.93 -18.32 -22.48
C PRO A 112 0.21 -19.33 -22.62
N ILE A 113 0.22 -20.39 -21.81
CA ILE A 113 1.25 -21.42 -21.87
C ILE A 113 1.20 -22.19 -23.18
N GLN A 114 0.01 -22.53 -23.68
CA GLN A 114 -0.20 -23.17 -24.99
C GLN A 114 0.27 -22.29 -26.16
N GLN A 115 0.20 -20.98 -25.99
CA GLN A 115 0.70 -19.99 -26.94
C GLN A 115 2.22 -19.76 -26.85
N GLY A 116 2.93 -20.51 -25.96
CA GLY A 116 4.39 -20.43 -25.81
C GLY A 116 4.85 -19.36 -24.80
N TYR A 117 3.93 -18.70 -24.07
CA TYR A 117 4.34 -17.74 -23.04
C TYR A 117 4.78 -18.44 -21.76
N SER A 118 5.78 -17.86 -21.09
CA SER A 118 6.27 -18.38 -19.82
C SER A 118 5.34 -17.97 -18.68
N ILE A 119 5.13 -18.87 -17.70
CA ILE A 119 4.48 -18.51 -16.43
C ILE A 119 5.21 -17.36 -15.74
N LYS A 120 6.53 -17.28 -15.90
CA LYS A 120 7.37 -16.21 -15.37
C LYS A 120 6.89 -14.85 -15.88
N ASP A 121 6.67 -14.72 -17.18
CA ASP A 121 6.20 -13.49 -17.82
C ASP A 121 4.83 -13.07 -17.32
N PHE A 122 3.96 -14.04 -17.09
CA PHE A 122 2.62 -13.81 -16.57
C PHE A 122 2.63 -13.28 -15.12
N ILE A 123 3.42 -13.87 -14.22
CA ILE A 123 3.51 -13.44 -12.82
C ILE A 123 4.15 -12.05 -12.73
N ILE A 124 5.25 -11.83 -13.46
CA ILE A 124 5.92 -10.52 -13.49
C ILE A 124 4.95 -9.44 -14.00
N SER A 125 4.25 -9.71 -15.10
CA SER A 125 3.27 -8.79 -15.67
C SER A 125 2.22 -8.38 -14.63
N LYS A 126 1.63 -9.34 -13.93
CA LYS A 126 0.64 -9.09 -12.89
C LYS A 126 1.17 -8.22 -11.75
N CYS A 127 2.33 -8.57 -11.20
CA CYS A 127 2.96 -7.79 -10.15
C CYS A 127 3.19 -6.34 -10.59
N ILE A 128 3.76 -6.14 -11.78
CA ILE A 128 4.03 -4.81 -12.31
C ILE A 128 2.75 -4.02 -12.53
N ILE A 129 1.74 -4.59 -13.21
CA ILE A 129 0.53 -3.87 -13.57
C ILE A 129 -0.29 -3.50 -12.33
N TYR A 130 -0.58 -4.46 -11.45
CA TYR A 130 -1.36 -4.17 -10.24
C TYR A 130 -0.60 -3.27 -9.28
N GLY A 131 0.70 -3.52 -9.09
CA GLY A 131 1.55 -2.68 -8.25
C GLY A 131 1.63 -1.25 -8.74
N THR A 132 1.85 -1.05 -10.05
CA THR A 132 1.93 0.29 -10.65
C THR A 132 0.59 1.03 -10.55
N PHE A 133 -0.53 0.39 -10.87
CA PHE A 133 -1.83 1.05 -10.82
C PHE A 133 -2.23 1.45 -9.41
N ALA A 134 -2.05 0.59 -8.43
CA ALA A 134 -2.37 0.92 -7.04
C ALA A 134 -1.38 1.94 -6.46
N GLY A 135 -0.08 1.80 -6.75
CA GLY A 135 0.92 2.78 -6.34
C GLY A 135 0.67 4.17 -6.96
N PHE A 136 0.27 4.21 -8.23
CA PHE A 136 -0.09 5.46 -8.90
C PHE A 136 -1.37 6.08 -8.33
N ALA A 137 -2.37 5.27 -7.96
CA ALA A 137 -3.58 5.74 -7.31
C ALA A 137 -3.27 6.42 -5.97
N VAL A 138 -2.38 5.82 -5.16
CA VAL A 138 -1.93 6.40 -3.89
C VAL A 138 -1.10 7.67 -4.13
N PHE A 139 -0.20 7.67 -5.09
CA PHE A 139 0.55 8.86 -5.47
C PHE A 139 -0.38 10.03 -5.81
N CYS A 140 -1.36 9.81 -6.69
CA CYS A 140 -2.33 10.84 -7.07
C CYS A 140 -3.18 11.31 -5.89
N SER A 141 -3.62 10.38 -5.03
CA SER A 141 -4.40 10.67 -3.83
C SER A 141 -3.61 11.53 -2.84
N TYR A 142 -2.30 11.26 -2.67
CA TYR A 142 -1.44 12.06 -1.79
C TYR A 142 -1.28 13.49 -2.30
N ILE A 143 -1.02 13.68 -3.60
CA ILE A 143 -0.91 15.01 -4.21
C ILE A 143 -2.24 15.76 -4.13
N PHE A 144 -3.37 15.07 -4.35
CA PHE A 144 -4.70 15.65 -4.18
C PHE A 144 -4.92 16.12 -2.74
N TYR A 145 -4.61 15.27 -1.75
CA TYR A 145 -4.75 15.64 -0.35
C TYR A 145 -3.86 16.83 0.03
N TYR A 146 -2.61 16.85 -0.44
CA TYR A 146 -1.71 17.98 -0.25
C TYR A 146 -2.29 19.29 -0.82
N ALA A 147 -2.79 19.27 -2.05
CA ALA A 147 -3.38 20.44 -2.68
C ALA A 147 -4.62 20.94 -1.91
N ALA A 148 -5.47 20.02 -1.46
CA ALA A 148 -6.63 20.34 -0.66
C ALA A 148 -6.23 20.88 0.73
N ALA A 149 -5.30 20.21 1.42
CA ALA A 149 -4.79 20.69 2.71
C ALA A 149 -4.17 22.08 2.61
N SER A 150 -3.43 22.37 1.53
CA SER A 150 -2.85 23.70 1.26
C SER A 150 -3.90 24.80 1.08
N THR A 151 -5.14 24.45 0.77
CA THR A 151 -6.23 25.41 0.58
C THR A 151 -7.03 25.65 1.87
N PHE A 152 -7.15 24.62 2.70
CA PHE A 152 -8.06 24.63 3.85
C PHE A 152 -7.35 24.57 5.21
N MET A 153 -6.06 24.28 5.24
CA MET A 153 -5.32 24.04 6.47
C MET A 153 -3.95 24.72 6.45
N GLU A 154 -3.47 25.13 7.61
CA GLU A 154 -2.08 25.58 7.77
C GLU A 154 -1.13 24.37 7.86
N HIS A 155 -0.14 24.30 7.00
CA HIS A 155 0.93 23.30 7.05
C HIS A 155 2.26 23.86 6.61
N ASN A 156 3.36 23.28 7.11
CA ASN A 156 4.73 23.70 6.81
C ASN A 156 5.40 22.86 5.70
N MET A 157 4.67 21.90 5.08
CA MET A 157 5.25 21.02 4.07
C MET A 157 5.35 21.73 2.72
N THR A 158 6.53 21.66 2.10
CA THR A 158 6.73 22.17 0.73
C THR A 158 6.19 21.18 -0.30
N PHE A 159 5.82 21.65 -1.50
CA PHE A 159 5.37 20.79 -2.59
C PHE A 159 6.42 19.73 -2.95
N GLY A 160 7.72 20.08 -2.92
CA GLY A 160 8.79 19.13 -3.20
C GLY A 160 8.79 17.95 -2.22
N ASN A 161 8.65 18.20 -0.93
CA ASN A 161 8.56 17.16 0.09
C ASN A 161 7.28 16.32 -0.06
N ALA A 162 6.15 16.97 -0.34
CA ALA A 162 4.89 16.27 -0.60
C ALA A 162 4.98 15.34 -1.81
N PHE A 163 5.64 15.77 -2.88
CA PHE A 163 5.85 14.96 -4.08
C PHE A 163 6.72 13.73 -3.79
N ILE A 164 7.82 13.91 -3.05
CA ILE A 164 8.69 12.79 -2.66
C ILE A 164 7.95 11.82 -1.74
N ASN A 165 7.21 12.32 -0.76
CA ASN A 165 6.40 11.49 0.13
C ASN A 165 5.33 10.71 -0.64
N ALA A 166 4.65 11.34 -1.60
CA ALA A 166 3.70 10.66 -2.48
C ALA A 166 4.35 9.51 -3.27
N LEU A 167 5.57 9.74 -3.76
CA LEU A 167 6.34 8.73 -4.50
C LEU A 167 6.76 7.56 -3.60
N ILE A 168 7.19 7.85 -2.37
CA ILE A 168 7.54 6.81 -1.38
C ILE A 168 6.31 5.96 -1.04
N HIS A 169 5.16 6.56 -0.79
CA HIS A 169 3.91 5.83 -0.53
C HIS A 169 3.51 4.96 -1.74
N GLY A 170 3.59 5.52 -2.95
CA GLY A 170 3.30 4.77 -4.18
C GLY A 170 4.22 3.56 -4.36
N LEU A 171 5.52 3.73 -4.13
CA LEU A 171 6.51 2.63 -4.17
C LEU A 171 6.27 1.60 -3.08
N ASN A 172 5.94 2.02 -1.86
CA ASN A 172 5.63 1.10 -0.78
C ASN A 172 4.43 0.20 -1.12
N ILE A 173 3.35 0.77 -1.65
CA ILE A 173 2.18 0.00 -2.10
C ILE A 173 2.54 -0.94 -3.25
N PHE A 174 3.36 -0.50 -4.19
CA PHE A 174 3.88 -1.37 -5.25
C PHE A 174 4.57 -2.61 -4.67
N PHE A 175 5.47 -2.44 -3.70
CA PHE A 175 6.17 -3.56 -3.05
C PHE A 175 5.21 -4.46 -2.28
N ILE A 176 4.28 -3.91 -1.52
CA ILE A 176 3.28 -4.68 -0.75
C ILE A 176 2.47 -5.60 -1.68
N ILE A 177 2.02 -5.09 -2.83
CA ILE A 177 1.29 -5.90 -3.80
C ILE A 177 2.15 -7.02 -4.37
N CYS A 178 3.38 -6.71 -4.77
CA CYS A 178 4.29 -7.71 -5.29
C CYS A 178 4.57 -8.82 -4.25
N TYR A 179 4.84 -8.44 -2.99
CA TYR A 179 5.00 -9.41 -1.90
C TYR A 179 3.76 -10.25 -1.68
N THR A 180 2.59 -9.62 -1.59
CA THR A 180 1.32 -10.32 -1.36
C THR A 180 1.04 -11.33 -2.46
N MET A 181 1.22 -10.95 -3.71
CA MET A 181 1.00 -11.84 -4.85
C MET A 181 1.99 -13.02 -4.89
N LEU A 182 3.28 -12.77 -4.65
CA LEU A 182 4.29 -13.83 -4.63
C LEU A 182 4.10 -14.77 -3.43
N MET A 183 3.82 -14.22 -2.24
CA MET A 183 3.52 -15.01 -1.04
C MET A 183 2.26 -15.86 -1.21
N SER A 184 1.25 -15.39 -1.94
CA SER A 184 0.02 -16.16 -2.20
C SER A 184 0.26 -17.40 -3.04
N VAL A 185 1.31 -17.43 -3.85
CA VAL A 185 1.75 -18.61 -4.59
C VAL A 185 2.67 -19.49 -3.75
N LEU A 186 3.49 -18.89 -2.87
CA LEU A 186 4.44 -19.62 -2.03
C LEU A 186 3.78 -20.36 -0.88
N LEU A 187 2.77 -19.78 -0.25
CA LEU A 187 2.10 -20.37 0.91
C LEU A 187 1.04 -21.40 0.50
N PRO A 188 0.65 -22.31 1.41
CA PRO A 188 -0.36 -23.34 1.13
C PRO A 188 -1.74 -22.76 0.78
N SER A 189 -2.08 -21.61 1.33
CA SER A 189 -3.34 -20.93 1.04
C SER A 189 -3.13 -19.41 0.84
N PRO A 190 -3.92 -18.78 -0.05
CA PRO A 190 -3.88 -17.34 -0.25
C PRO A 190 -4.25 -16.55 1.02
N VAL A 191 -5.14 -17.10 1.85
CA VAL A 191 -5.55 -16.50 3.12
C VAL A 191 -4.38 -16.41 4.09
N LEU A 192 -3.55 -17.45 4.17
CA LEU A 192 -2.35 -17.42 5.01
C LEU A 192 -1.35 -16.36 4.53
N ALA A 193 -1.26 -16.16 3.22
CA ALA A 193 -0.45 -15.09 2.66
C ALA A 193 -0.96 -13.70 3.07
N SER A 194 -2.28 -13.47 3.03
CA SER A 194 -2.84 -12.20 3.47
C SER A 194 -2.62 -11.96 4.96
N ILE A 195 -2.84 -12.96 5.80
CA ILE A 195 -2.61 -12.85 7.26
C ILE A 195 -1.14 -12.51 7.56
N SER A 196 -0.20 -13.21 6.92
CA SER A 196 1.23 -12.93 7.13
C SER A 196 1.63 -11.54 6.68
N MET A 197 1.09 -11.06 5.55
CA MET A 197 1.36 -9.71 5.05
C MET A 197 0.72 -8.62 5.92
N ILE A 198 -0.52 -8.83 6.39
CA ILE A 198 -1.20 -7.95 7.34
C ILE A 198 -0.39 -7.85 8.64
N ALA A 199 0.04 -8.99 9.18
CA ALA A 199 0.87 -9.02 10.37
C ALA A 199 2.20 -8.27 10.15
N THR A 200 2.82 -8.41 8.98
CA THR A 200 4.05 -7.69 8.64
C THR A 200 3.81 -6.17 8.59
N VAL A 201 2.73 -5.72 7.95
CA VAL A 201 2.42 -4.27 7.84
C VAL A 201 2.10 -3.66 9.20
N LEU A 202 1.39 -4.38 10.07
CA LEU A 202 0.96 -3.85 11.38
C LEU A 202 2.06 -3.90 12.43
N PHE A 203 2.82 -4.99 12.50
CA PHE A 203 3.72 -5.24 13.63
C PHE A 203 5.20 -5.04 13.31
N ALA A 204 5.62 -5.21 12.05
CA ALA A 204 7.05 -5.10 11.73
C ALA A 204 7.61 -3.69 11.99
N PRO A 205 6.93 -2.57 11.72
CA PRO A 205 7.46 -1.26 12.02
C PRO A 205 7.80 -1.07 13.50
N ASP A 206 6.94 -1.55 14.39
CA ASP A 206 7.15 -1.40 15.83
C ASP A 206 8.20 -2.38 16.38
N LEU A 207 8.20 -3.61 15.91
CA LEU A 207 9.20 -4.58 16.31
C LEU A 207 10.62 -4.20 15.87
N LEU A 208 10.76 -3.65 14.67
CA LEU A 208 12.07 -3.34 14.09
C LEU A 208 12.70 -2.09 14.67
N LYS A 209 11.94 -1.21 15.33
CA LYS A 209 12.47 -0.04 16.08
C LYS A 209 13.47 -0.44 17.16
N TYR A 210 13.35 -1.64 17.72
CA TYR A 210 14.25 -2.15 18.76
C TYR A 210 15.56 -2.72 18.22
N PHE A 211 15.72 -2.84 16.93
CA PHE A 211 16.91 -3.39 16.29
C PHE A 211 17.67 -2.32 15.50
N THR A 212 18.98 -2.26 15.64
CA THR A 212 19.85 -1.33 14.90
C THR A 212 19.74 -1.48 13.39
N ILE A 213 19.35 -2.68 12.94
CA ILE A 213 19.14 -3.00 11.52
C ILE A 213 17.76 -2.48 11.01
N GLY A 214 16.89 -2.04 11.92
CA GLY A 214 15.54 -1.59 11.58
C GLY A 214 15.49 -0.49 10.53
N GLU A 215 16.47 0.41 10.55
CA GLU A 215 16.58 1.53 9.60
C GLU A 215 16.78 1.09 8.14
N TYR A 216 17.26 -0.13 7.91
CA TYR A 216 17.47 -0.69 6.57
C TYR A 216 16.29 -1.56 6.11
N MET A 217 15.31 -1.83 6.97
CA MET A 217 14.19 -2.71 6.65
C MET A 217 13.18 -2.05 5.69
N PRO A 218 12.47 -2.84 4.87
CA PRO A 218 11.49 -2.33 3.93
C PRO A 218 10.44 -1.42 4.55
N THR A 219 10.01 -1.73 5.77
CA THR A 219 9.00 -0.97 6.52
C THR A 219 9.48 0.43 6.93
N PHE A 220 10.79 0.67 6.96
CA PHE A 220 11.36 1.98 7.29
C PHE A 220 11.03 3.06 6.25
N MET A 221 10.69 2.68 5.02
CA MET A 221 10.26 3.64 4.00
C MET A 221 9.09 4.51 4.46
N LEU A 222 8.14 3.93 5.21
CA LEU A 222 7.01 4.69 5.75
C LEU A 222 7.39 5.50 6.99
N SER A 223 8.21 4.96 7.88
CA SER A 223 8.66 5.70 9.07
C SER A 223 9.44 6.96 8.70
N PHE A 224 10.18 6.91 7.59
CA PHE A 224 10.86 8.10 7.05
C PHE A 224 9.88 9.24 6.73
N VAL A 225 8.73 8.93 6.14
CA VAL A 225 7.70 9.93 5.82
C VAL A 225 7.03 10.46 7.09
N TYR A 226 6.78 9.59 8.08
CA TYR A 226 6.11 9.97 9.33
C TYR A 226 6.99 10.86 10.21
N ASP A 227 8.29 10.58 10.23
CA ASP A 227 9.26 11.34 11.04
C ASP A 227 9.68 12.68 10.39
N SER A 228 9.13 13.01 9.21
CA SER A 228 9.46 14.23 8.44
C SER A 228 10.96 14.43 8.24
N ARG A 229 11.72 13.36 8.12
CA ARG A 229 13.18 13.41 7.93
C ARG A 229 13.51 13.92 6.53
N ASN A 230 14.47 14.83 6.45
CA ASN A 230 14.91 15.43 5.17
C ASN A 230 16.15 14.75 4.57
N ASP A 231 16.68 13.71 5.21
CA ASP A 231 17.84 12.98 4.70
C ASP A 231 17.42 11.81 3.81
N TYR A 232 17.17 12.12 2.54
CA TYR A 232 16.76 11.14 1.54
C TYR A 232 17.80 10.06 1.23
N GLY A 233 19.07 10.27 1.66
CA GLY A 233 20.10 9.25 1.54
C GLY A 233 19.78 7.97 2.32
N MET A 234 19.07 8.10 3.43
CA MET A 234 18.65 6.94 4.25
C MET A 234 17.61 6.04 3.55
N LEU A 235 16.92 6.50 2.52
CA LEU A 235 15.95 5.69 1.77
C LEU A 235 16.59 4.66 0.85
N ILE A 236 17.86 4.86 0.48
CA ILE A 236 18.55 3.97 -0.46
C ILE A 236 18.64 2.55 0.11
N GLY A 237 18.99 2.42 1.39
CA GLY A 237 19.10 1.13 2.07
C GLY A 237 17.80 0.31 2.02
N PRO A 238 16.68 0.84 2.57
CA PRO A 238 15.38 0.18 2.51
C PRO A 238 14.91 -0.15 1.09
N LEU A 239 15.17 0.72 0.12
CA LEU A 239 14.77 0.52 -1.27
C LEU A 239 15.55 -0.64 -1.91
N VAL A 240 16.87 -0.67 -1.74
CA VAL A 240 17.72 -1.76 -2.23
C VAL A 240 17.32 -3.09 -1.59
N LEU A 241 17.08 -3.09 -0.28
CA LEU A 241 16.66 -4.30 0.44
C LEU A 241 15.27 -4.79 -0.02
N ASN A 242 14.32 -3.89 -0.28
CA ASN A 242 13.03 -4.25 -0.87
C ASN A 242 13.20 -4.96 -2.22
N ILE A 243 14.03 -4.41 -3.12
CA ILE A 243 14.29 -5.02 -4.42
C ILE A 243 14.93 -6.40 -4.25
N PHE A 244 15.89 -6.52 -3.34
CA PHE A 244 16.59 -7.78 -3.06
C PHE A 244 15.64 -8.86 -2.52
N LEU A 245 14.82 -8.53 -1.53
CA LEU A 245 13.82 -9.44 -0.97
C LEU A 245 12.77 -9.84 -2.01
N LEU A 246 12.34 -8.90 -2.85
CA LEU A 246 11.42 -9.20 -3.95
C LEU A 246 12.04 -10.20 -4.94
N ALA A 247 13.31 -10.03 -5.27
CA ALA A 247 14.03 -10.96 -6.14
C ALA A 247 14.13 -12.37 -5.52
N ILE A 248 14.41 -12.48 -4.21
CA ILE A 248 14.44 -13.76 -3.50
C ILE A 248 13.05 -14.43 -3.52
N LEU A 249 11.99 -13.70 -3.20
CA LEU A 249 10.62 -14.23 -3.21
C LEU A 249 10.20 -14.66 -4.60
N TYR A 250 10.53 -13.88 -5.62
CA TYR A 250 10.25 -14.25 -7.00
C TYR A 250 10.97 -15.56 -7.38
N PHE A 251 12.26 -15.69 -7.04
CA PHE A 251 13.02 -16.91 -7.31
C PHE A 251 12.42 -18.12 -6.58
N ALA A 252 12.09 -17.99 -5.30
CA ALA A 252 11.46 -19.06 -4.53
C ALA A 252 10.11 -19.49 -5.13
N THR A 253 9.32 -18.52 -5.60
CA THR A 253 8.04 -18.77 -6.29
C THR A 253 8.26 -19.59 -7.57
N MET A 254 9.27 -19.27 -8.36
CA MET A 254 9.61 -20.00 -9.60
C MET A 254 10.02 -21.45 -9.30
N VAL A 255 10.85 -21.65 -8.30
CA VAL A 255 11.29 -23.01 -7.89
C VAL A 255 10.07 -23.85 -7.44
N LYS A 256 9.15 -23.28 -6.68
CA LYS A 256 7.93 -23.99 -6.28
C LYS A 256 7.07 -24.41 -7.47
N ILE A 257 6.85 -23.50 -8.42
CA ILE A 257 6.04 -23.78 -9.62
C ILE A 257 6.67 -24.89 -10.47
N GLU A 258 7.98 -24.87 -10.66
CA GLU A 258 8.69 -25.90 -11.41
C GLU A 258 8.62 -27.28 -10.73
N LYS A 259 8.69 -27.33 -9.39
CA LYS A 259 8.50 -28.58 -8.63
C LYS A 259 7.10 -29.15 -8.80
N THR A 260 6.08 -28.31 -8.70
CA THR A 260 4.68 -28.73 -8.83
C THR A 260 4.37 -29.30 -10.23
N LYS A 261 4.95 -28.72 -11.28
CA LYS A 261 4.81 -29.25 -12.66
C LYS A 261 5.42 -30.66 -12.81
N LYS A 262 6.59 -30.92 -12.20
CA LYS A 262 7.27 -32.22 -12.27
C LYS A 262 6.47 -33.32 -11.56
N THR A 263 5.74 -33.00 -10.51
CA THR A 263 4.90 -33.96 -9.76
C THR A 263 3.57 -34.26 -10.46
N SER A 264 3.02 -33.32 -11.23
CA SER A 264 1.78 -33.51 -12.03
C SER A 264 1.98 -34.33 -13.30
N ASN A 265 3.21 -34.44 -13.79
CA ASN A 265 3.55 -35.21 -15.00
C ASN A 265 4.01 -36.65 -14.68
N LYS A 266 4.00 -37.07 -13.43
CA LYS A 266 4.18 -38.45 -12.96
C LYS A 266 2.85 -39.05 -12.59
#